data_36debdf46fad62ffbcaf154a1945351b
#
_entry.id   36debdf46fad62ffbcaf154a1945351b
#
_cell.length_a   1.000
_cell.length_b   1.000
_cell.length_c   1.000
_cell.angle_alpha   90.00
_cell.angle_beta   90.00
_cell.angle_gamma   90.00
#
_symmetry.space_group_name_H-M   'P 1'
#
loop_
_entity.id
_entity.type
_entity.pdbx_description
1 polymer ?
#
loop_
_entity_poly.entity_id
_entity_poly.type
_entity_poly.pdbx_seq_one_letter_code
_entity_poly.pdbx_strand_id
1 'polypeptide(L)'
;MENIQAHMKELFGNSCYAYCIAYKFGNARTIKELTACVLHGWYAGYIDDDGFVSDPVNYVNKTCREYVRPMIKDVQKPDFKKENLIEDINIVMFEYNGGTHFVCMNKEGDVIFDPSGDSKSVKYGIPANIRKYIYAV
;
A
#
# COMPACT_ATOMS: atom_id res chain seq x y z
N MET A 1 9.95 24.75 17.03
CA MET A 1 9.03 24.44 15.89
C MET A 1 9.59 23.28 15.11
N GLU A 2 8.76 22.31 14.82
CA GLU A 2 9.17 21.15 14.03
C GLU A 2 9.49 21.55 12.60
N ASN A 3 10.43 20.81 11.99
CA ASN A 3 10.74 21.01 10.58
C ASN A 3 9.69 20.32 9.71
N ILE A 4 8.78 21.08 9.16
CA ILE A 4 7.66 20.60 8.36
C ILE A 4 8.15 19.84 7.13
N GLN A 5 9.19 20.34 6.47
CA GLN A 5 9.71 19.67 5.26
C GLN A 5 10.28 18.28 5.57
N ALA A 6 11.02 18.14 6.66
CA ALA A 6 11.56 16.86 7.08
C ALA A 6 10.45 15.88 7.47
N HIS A 7 9.41 16.38 8.15
CA HIS A 7 8.24 15.58 8.52
C HIS A 7 7.50 15.06 7.29
N MET A 8 7.23 15.94 6.32
CA MET A 8 6.53 15.53 5.10
C MET A 8 7.36 14.55 4.27
N LYS A 9 8.67 14.73 4.22
CA LYS A 9 9.57 13.79 3.54
C LYS A 9 9.51 12.40 4.18
N GLU A 10 9.51 12.33 5.50
CA GLU A 10 9.39 11.06 6.22
C GLU A 10 8.03 10.41 5.98
N LEU A 11 6.94 11.17 6.13
CA LEU A 11 5.58 10.70 5.89
C LEU A 11 5.45 10.08 4.49
N PHE A 12 5.86 10.77 3.45
CA PHE A 12 5.71 10.27 2.08
C PHE A 12 6.76 9.23 1.71
N GLY A 13 7.96 9.30 2.31
CA GLY A 13 9.04 8.35 2.03
C GLY A 13 8.77 6.94 2.53
N ASN A 14 7.96 6.79 3.58
CA ASN A 14 7.65 5.50 4.19
C ASN A 14 6.24 5.00 3.88
N SER A 15 5.53 5.65 2.97
CA SER A 15 4.12 5.38 2.71
C SER A 15 3.87 4.41 1.55
N CYS A 16 4.84 3.58 1.19
CA CYS A 16 4.69 2.67 0.05
C CYS A 16 3.46 1.76 0.18
N TYR A 17 3.19 1.23 1.37
CA TYR A 17 1.99 0.42 1.62
C TYR A 17 0.71 1.24 1.46
N ALA A 18 0.68 2.45 2.02
CA ALA A 18 -0.47 3.35 1.91
C ALA A 18 -0.77 3.71 0.44
N TYR A 19 0.26 3.95 -0.36
CA TYR A 19 0.11 4.21 -1.80
C TYR A 19 -0.44 2.99 -2.55
N CYS A 20 0.02 1.79 -2.21
CA CYS A 20 -0.49 0.56 -2.83
C CYS A 20 -1.97 0.35 -2.49
N ILE A 21 -2.39 0.62 -1.25
CA ILE A 21 -3.79 0.54 -0.85
C ILE A 21 -4.63 1.57 -1.64
N ALA A 22 -4.15 2.80 -1.77
CA ALA A 22 -4.82 3.83 -2.55
C ALA A 22 -4.97 3.44 -4.02
N TYR A 23 -3.94 2.84 -4.59
CA TYR A 23 -3.97 2.34 -5.96
C TYR A 23 -5.02 1.23 -6.14
N LYS A 24 -5.03 0.24 -5.25
CA LYS A 24 -5.92 -0.92 -5.33
C LYS A 24 -7.37 -0.56 -4.99
N PHE A 25 -7.59 0.08 -3.85
CA PHE A 25 -8.94 0.29 -3.29
C PHE A 25 -9.50 1.68 -3.59
N GLY A 26 -8.64 2.68 -3.70
CA GLY A 26 -9.05 4.04 -3.99
C GLY A 26 -9.08 4.39 -5.47
N ASN A 27 -8.72 3.47 -6.34
CA ASN A 27 -8.61 3.69 -7.78
C ASN A 27 -7.79 4.93 -8.13
N ALA A 28 -6.82 5.27 -7.28
CA ALA A 28 -5.95 6.42 -7.47
C ALA A 28 -4.86 6.09 -8.51
N ARG A 29 -4.72 6.92 -9.53
CA ARG A 29 -3.81 6.67 -10.65
C ARG A 29 -2.86 7.82 -10.93
N THR A 30 -3.13 9.00 -10.39
CA THR A 30 -2.26 10.16 -10.52
C THR A 30 -1.54 10.42 -9.21
N ILE A 31 -0.39 11.10 -9.27
CA ILE A 31 0.35 11.51 -8.06
C ILE A 31 -0.56 12.32 -7.13
N LYS A 32 -1.36 13.20 -7.70
CA LYS A 32 -2.30 14.03 -6.94
C LYS A 32 -3.34 13.19 -6.19
N GLU A 33 -3.94 12.22 -6.85
CA GLU A 33 -4.92 11.32 -6.22
C GLU A 33 -4.30 10.45 -5.15
N LEU A 34 -3.15 9.85 -5.44
CA LEU A 34 -2.40 9.01 -4.48
C LEU A 34 -1.99 9.81 -3.25
N THR A 35 -1.45 11.00 -3.44
CA THR A 35 -1.02 11.88 -2.36
C THR A 35 -2.20 12.32 -1.50
N ALA A 36 -3.33 12.64 -2.14
CA ALA A 36 -4.55 13.02 -1.41
C ALA A 36 -5.05 11.89 -0.51
N CYS A 37 -5.02 10.65 -0.98
CA CYS A 37 -5.40 9.48 -0.17
C CYS A 37 -4.50 9.32 1.05
N VAL A 38 -3.18 9.45 0.87
CA VAL A 38 -2.23 9.31 1.98
C VAL A 38 -2.43 10.41 3.01
N LEU A 39 -2.57 11.66 2.57
CA LEU A 39 -2.82 12.79 3.47
C LEU A 39 -4.12 12.63 4.24
N HIS A 40 -5.17 12.16 3.57
CA HIS A 40 -6.46 11.93 4.20
C HIS A 40 -6.38 10.81 5.25
N GLY A 41 -5.69 9.72 4.93
CA GLY A 41 -5.45 8.63 5.89
C GLY A 41 -4.63 9.07 7.09
N TRP A 42 -3.61 9.88 6.88
CA TRP A 42 -2.81 10.46 7.96
C TRP A 42 -3.64 11.38 8.84
N TYR A 43 -4.40 12.30 8.25
CA TYR A 43 -5.26 13.22 8.99
C TYR A 43 -6.32 12.45 9.81
N ALA A 44 -6.86 11.38 9.28
CA ALA A 44 -7.86 10.56 9.97
C ALA A 44 -7.27 9.64 11.05
N GLY A 45 -5.94 9.53 11.13
CA GLY A 45 -5.26 8.71 12.14
C GLY A 45 -5.03 7.26 11.71
N TYR A 46 -5.26 6.89 10.45
CA TYR A 46 -5.04 5.53 9.96
C TYR A 46 -3.62 5.30 9.44
N ILE A 47 -2.91 6.37 9.19
CA ILE A 47 -1.49 6.39 8.84
C ILE A 47 -0.79 7.21 9.92
N ASP A 48 0.30 6.69 10.49
CA ASP A 48 1.02 7.38 11.54
C ASP A 48 1.92 8.50 11.00
N ASP A 49 2.57 9.24 11.90
CA ASP A 49 3.41 10.37 11.52
C ASP A 49 4.65 9.97 10.71
N ASP A 50 5.04 8.71 10.77
CA ASP A 50 6.18 8.17 10.02
C ASP A 50 5.77 7.64 8.63
N GLY A 51 4.47 7.60 8.33
CA GLY A 51 3.95 7.17 7.04
C GLY A 51 3.50 5.71 6.99
N PHE A 52 3.57 4.99 8.10
CA PHE A 52 3.14 3.59 8.16
C PHE A 52 1.63 3.48 8.41
N VAL A 53 1.00 2.51 7.77
CA VAL A 53 -0.43 2.26 7.96
C VAL A 53 -0.63 1.54 9.28
N SER A 54 -1.22 2.23 10.26
CA SER A 54 -1.51 1.68 11.58
C SER A 54 -2.86 0.98 11.64
N ASP A 55 -3.81 1.37 10.78
CA ASP A 55 -5.17 0.82 10.74
C ASP A 55 -5.59 0.58 9.29
N PRO A 56 -5.11 -0.51 8.67
CA PRO A 56 -5.39 -0.77 7.25
C PRO A 56 -6.87 -1.01 6.97
N VAL A 57 -7.61 -1.61 7.89
CA VAL A 57 -9.03 -1.90 7.69
C VAL A 57 -9.83 -0.60 7.55
N ASN A 58 -9.65 0.34 8.46
CA ASN A 58 -10.33 1.63 8.39
C ASN A 58 -9.82 2.50 7.25
N TYR A 59 -8.52 2.45 6.96
CA TYR A 59 -7.97 3.18 5.83
C TYR A 59 -8.63 2.74 4.52
N VAL A 60 -8.71 1.43 4.28
CA VAL A 60 -9.40 0.88 3.10
C VAL A 60 -10.87 1.27 3.09
N ASN A 61 -11.56 1.06 4.21
CA ASN A 61 -13.02 1.18 4.25
C ASN A 61 -13.51 2.63 4.26
N LYS A 62 -12.76 3.55 4.85
CA LYS A 62 -13.23 4.93 5.07
C LYS A 62 -12.52 5.98 4.23
N THR A 63 -11.27 5.76 3.84
CA THR A 63 -10.48 6.75 3.11
C THR A 63 -10.36 6.43 1.63
N CYS A 64 -10.18 5.16 1.28
CA CYS A 64 -9.88 4.74 -0.09
C CYS A 64 -11.11 4.21 -0.85
N ARG A 65 -12.32 4.61 -0.46
CA ARG A 65 -13.56 4.16 -1.12
C ARG A 65 -13.96 5.11 -2.23
N GLU A 66 -13.56 4.79 -3.46
CA GLU A 66 -13.96 5.53 -4.67
C GLU A 66 -15.30 5.06 -5.24
N TYR A 67 -15.68 3.81 -4.98
CA TYR A 67 -16.87 3.18 -5.55
C TYR A 67 -17.49 2.20 -4.55
N VAL A 68 -18.74 1.84 -4.77
CA VAL A 68 -19.44 0.90 -3.91
C VAL A 68 -18.82 -0.49 -4.07
N ARG A 69 -18.35 -1.03 -2.97
CA ARG A 69 -17.79 -2.38 -2.89
C ARG A 69 -17.97 -2.91 -1.47
N PRO A 70 -17.85 -4.23 -1.26
CA PRO A 70 -17.86 -4.79 0.09
C PRO A 70 -16.72 -4.20 0.93
N MET A 71 -16.99 -3.96 2.20
CA MET A 71 -15.95 -3.57 3.15
C MET A 71 -15.05 -4.75 3.46
N ILE A 72 -13.83 -4.48 3.85
CA ILE A 72 -12.95 -5.51 4.39
C ILE A 72 -13.11 -5.57 5.92
N LYS A 73 -12.85 -6.74 6.50
CA LYS A 73 -12.88 -6.94 7.95
C LYS A 73 -11.53 -7.33 8.53
N ASP A 74 -10.58 -7.75 7.69
CA ASP A 74 -9.27 -8.20 8.15
C ASP A 74 -8.27 -8.15 7.00
N VAL A 75 -6.98 -8.16 7.37
CA VAL A 75 -5.87 -8.27 6.42
C VAL A 75 -4.95 -9.39 6.90
N GLN A 76 -4.73 -10.39 6.05
CA GLN A 76 -3.81 -11.49 6.29
C GLN A 76 -2.53 -11.31 5.49
N LYS A 77 -1.47 -12.00 5.88
CA LYS A 77 -0.12 -11.85 5.32
C LYS A 77 0.47 -13.22 4.96
N PRO A 78 -0.18 -14.02 4.08
CA PRO A 78 0.38 -15.31 3.69
C PRO A 78 1.72 -15.13 2.98
N ASP A 79 2.60 -16.13 3.10
CA ASP A 79 3.87 -16.15 2.40
C ASP A 79 3.64 -16.03 0.88
N PHE A 80 4.59 -15.41 0.20
CA PHE A 80 4.47 -15.22 -1.24
C PHE A 80 4.54 -16.55 -1.98
N LYS A 81 3.52 -16.78 -2.81
CA LYS A 81 3.47 -17.86 -3.80
C LYS A 81 2.79 -17.30 -5.05
N LYS A 82 3.38 -17.52 -6.20
CA LYS A 82 2.86 -16.96 -7.45
C LYS A 82 1.41 -17.39 -7.72
N GLU A 83 1.05 -18.63 -7.38
CA GLU A 83 -0.31 -19.15 -7.53
C GLU A 83 -1.34 -18.43 -6.64
N ASN A 84 -0.89 -17.67 -5.65
CA ASN A 84 -1.77 -16.89 -4.78
C ASN A 84 -2.01 -15.45 -5.28
N LEU A 85 -1.46 -15.09 -6.42
CA LEU A 85 -1.76 -13.81 -7.09
C LEU A 85 -3.08 -13.94 -7.85
N ILE A 86 -4.20 -14.03 -7.11
CA ILE A 86 -5.51 -14.39 -7.68
C ILE A 86 -6.37 -13.17 -8.03
N GLU A 87 -5.97 -11.97 -7.61
CA GLU A 87 -6.71 -10.75 -7.91
C GLU A 87 -6.05 -9.98 -9.05
N ASP A 88 -6.78 -9.05 -9.67
CA ASP A 88 -6.24 -8.20 -10.72
C ASP A 88 -5.13 -7.29 -10.20
N ILE A 89 -5.25 -6.88 -8.93
CA ILE A 89 -4.25 -6.08 -8.22
C ILE A 89 -3.95 -6.76 -6.89
N ASN A 90 -2.70 -7.23 -6.73
CA ASN A 90 -2.24 -7.87 -5.50
C ASN A 90 -1.15 -7.01 -4.87
N ILE A 91 -1.29 -6.68 -3.59
CA ILE A 91 -0.27 -5.93 -2.85
C ILE A 91 0.74 -6.92 -2.30
N VAL A 92 2.01 -6.75 -2.67
CA VAL A 92 3.10 -7.67 -2.34
C VAL A 92 4.19 -6.92 -1.59
N MET A 93 4.63 -7.48 -0.47
CA MET A 93 5.75 -6.95 0.30
C MET A 93 7.05 -7.63 -0.15
N PHE A 94 8.02 -6.82 -0.55
CA PHE A 94 9.39 -7.26 -0.87
C PHE A 94 10.31 -6.99 0.30
N GLU A 95 11.30 -7.84 0.48
CA GLU A 95 12.41 -7.63 1.41
C GLU A 95 13.71 -7.40 0.63
N TYR A 96 14.42 -6.36 1.03
CA TYR A 96 15.70 -6.02 0.42
C TYR A 96 16.58 -5.29 1.44
N ASN A 97 17.78 -5.80 1.66
CA ASN A 97 18.81 -5.13 2.46
C ASN A 97 18.33 -4.76 3.90
N GLY A 98 17.52 -5.64 4.51
CA GLY A 98 16.98 -5.43 5.85
C GLY A 98 15.75 -4.53 5.92
N GLY A 99 15.33 -3.98 4.78
CA GLY A 99 14.12 -3.15 4.70
C GLY A 99 12.98 -3.85 3.98
N THR A 100 11.83 -3.21 3.99
CA THR A 100 10.62 -3.70 3.30
C THR A 100 10.11 -2.65 2.31
N HIS A 101 9.50 -3.14 1.23
CA HIS A 101 8.91 -2.29 0.21
C HIS A 101 7.66 -2.95 -0.35
N PHE A 102 6.63 -2.16 -0.63
CA PHE A 102 5.36 -2.66 -1.14
C PHE A 102 5.13 -2.21 -2.58
N VAL A 103 4.63 -3.13 -3.40
CA VAL A 103 4.25 -2.87 -4.79
C VAL A 103 2.92 -3.56 -5.09
N CYS A 104 2.31 -3.22 -6.21
CA CYS A 104 1.15 -3.94 -6.73
C CYS A 104 1.57 -4.80 -7.93
N MET A 105 1.14 -6.06 -7.91
CA MET A 105 1.38 -7.03 -8.98
C MET A 105 0.07 -7.53 -9.56
N ASN A 106 0.06 -7.86 -10.85
CA ASN A 106 -1.06 -8.52 -11.49
C ASN A 106 -1.03 -10.05 -11.27
N LYS A 107 -1.97 -10.78 -11.85
CA LYS A 107 -2.05 -12.25 -11.72
C LYS A 107 -0.85 -12.96 -12.34
N GLU A 108 -0.23 -12.36 -13.35
CA GLU A 108 0.92 -12.92 -14.05
C GLU A 108 2.23 -12.70 -13.28
N GLY A 109 2.20 -11.90 -12.22
CA GLY A 109 3.38 -11.59 -11.42
C GLY A 109 4.18 -10.40 -11.92
N ASP A 110 3.60 -9.58 -12.80
CA ASP A 110 4.23 -8.34 -13.24
C ASP A 110 3.93 -7.21 -12.26
N VAL A 111 4.92 -6.37 -11.98
CA VAL A 111 4.72 -5.18 -11.17
C VAL A 111 4.00 -4.14 -12.02
N ILE A 112 2.78 -3.79 -11.61
CA ILE A 112 1.95 -2.81 -12.30
C ILE A 112 1.97 -1.45 -11.62
N PHE A 113 2.42 -1.38 -10.36
CA PHE A 113 2.56 -0.13 -9.63
C PHE A 113 3.65 -0.27 -8.59
N ASP A 114 4.64 0.62 -8.63
CA ASP A 114 5.71 0.74 -7.65
C ASP A 114 5.76 2.21 -7.19
N PRO A 115 5.43 2.51 -5.91
CA PRO A 115 5.44 3.89 -5.42
C PRO A 115 6.79 4.59 -5.53
N SER A 116 7.88 3.83 -5.58
CA SER A 116 9.23 4.35 -5.73
C SER A 116 9.70 4.39 -7.20
N GLY A 117 8.82 4.04 -8.13
CA GLY A 117 9.18 3.94 -9.55
C GLY A 117 9.96 2.66 -9.83
N ASP A 118 11.20 2.78 -10.25
CA ASP A 118 12.07 1.64 -10.53
C ASP A 118 12.94 1.35 -9.30
N SER A 119 12.39 0.60 -8.34
CA SER A 119 13.06 0.38 -7.06
C SER A 119 14.03 -0.79 -7.08
N LYS A 120 15.11 -0.65 -6.29
CA LYS A 120 16.08 -1.74 -6.07
C LYS A 120 15.45 -2.91 -5.33
N SER A 121 14.46 -2.64 -4.49
CA SER A 121 13.75 -3.68 -3.73
C SER A 121 13.05 -4.68 -4.65
N VAL A 122 12.47 -4.23 -5.75
CA VAL A 122 11.85 -5.11 -6.75
C VAL A 122 12.92 -5.82 -7.58
N LYS A 123 13.95 -5.08 -7.99
CA LYS A 123 14.96 -5.58 -8.90
C LYS A 123 15.88 -6.62 -8.26
N TYR A 124 16.25 -6.42 -7.00
CA TYR A 124 17.24 -7.26 -6.31
C TYR A 124 16.69 -7.93 -5.05
N GLY A 125 15.49 -7.56 -4.60
CA GLY A 125 14.88 -8.10 -3.40
C GLY A 125 14.08 -9.38 -3.66
N ILE A 126 13.46 -9.88 -2.60
CA ILE A 126 12.69 -11.12 -2.61
C ILE A 126 11.26 -10.81 -2.19
N PRO A 127 10.23 -11.22 -2.97
CA PRO A 127 8.86 -11.09 -2.51
C PRO A 127 8.63 -12.01 -1.30
N ALA A 128 8.19 -11.44 -0.18
CA ALA A 128 8.09 -12.14 1.09
C ALA A 128 6.66 -12.57 1.40
N ASN A 129 5.68 -11.69 1.21
CA ASN A 129 4.29 -12.03 1.47
C ASN A 129 3.34 -11.24 0.57
N ILE A 130 2.09 -11.74 0.52
CA ILE A 130 0.99 -11.07 -0.15
C ILE A 130 0.05 -10.57 0.92
N ARG A 131 -0.42 -9.33 0.82
CA ARG A 131 -1.46 -8.80 1.69
C ARG A 131 -2.82 -9.26 1.19
N LYS A 132 -3.43 -10.18 1.92
CA LYS A 132 -4.73 -10.74 1.56
C LYS A 132 -5.83 -10.03 2.35
N TYR A 133 -6.74 -9.38 1.64
CA TYR A 133 -7.82 -8.60 2.23
C TYR A 133 -9.08 -9.46 2.32
N ILE A 134 -9.60 -9.62 3.53
CA ILE A 134 -10.77 -10.46 3.80
C ILE A 134 -11.99 -9.56 3.82
N TYR A 135 -12.92 -9.82 2.92
CA TYR A 135 -14.14 -9.01 2.80
C TYR A 135 -15.16 -9.40 3.86
N ALA A 136 -15.86 -8.40 4.37
CA ALA A 136 -17.04 -8.60 5.21
C ALA A 136 -18.20 -8.98 4.30
N VAL A 137 -18.87 -10.05 4.64
CA VAL A 137 -19.99 -10.57 3.85
C VAL A 137 -21.32 -10.22 4.52
#